data_440df3814a6ee7fab6f94fb204e595cd
#
_entry.id   440df3814a6ee7fab6f94fb204e595cd
#
_cell.length_a   1.000
_cell.length_b   1.000
_cell.length_c   1.000
_cell.angle_alpha   90.00
_cell.angle_beta   90.00
_cell.angle_gamma   90.00
#
_symmetry.space_group_name_H-M   'P 1'
#
loop_
_entity.id
_entity.type
_entity.pdbx_description
1 polymer ?
#
loop_
_entity_poly.entity_id
_entity_poly.type
_entity_poly.pdbx_seq_one_letter_code
_entity_poly.pdbx_strand_id
1 'polypeptide(L)'
;MKALKEDARLALEGLPWEYGDAAEMQRLSAKYAGADQGKVTRVFGANFIGRMSGKVVEAFVAKADLLAASPAYSDQSGVDWKTAAASAAKVLNHIGGVDGMDPTGWTWYCNVDDIEKLSPTESPAEILWRGERAKSLSLEEDNFPPTLYGNGRINPTQNLVDA
;
A
#
# COMPACT_ATOMS: atom_id res chain seq x y z
N MET A 1 11.78 -15.70 -3.73
CA MET A 1 10.37 -15.96 -3.33
C MET A 1 10.23 -16.58 -1.95
N LYS A 2 10.96 -17.64 -1.59
CA LYS A 2 10.81 -18.30 -0.25
C LYS A 2 11.06 -17.33 0.91
N ALA A 3 12.16 -16.56 0.89
CA ALA A 3 12.47 -15.60 1.94
C ALA A 3 11.37 -14.51 2.05
N LEU A 4 10.93 -13.92 0.94
CA LEU A 4 9.87 -12.91 0.93
C LEU A 4 8.56 -13.44 1.55
N LYS A 5 8.16 -14.69 1.21
CA LYS A 5 6.96 -15.30 1.78
C LYS A 5 7.10 -15.58 3.27
N GLU A 6 8.29 -15.97 3.73
CA GLU A 6 8.55 -16.18 5.15
C GLU A 6 8.53 -14.85 5.91
N ASP A 7 9.17 -13.82 5.40
CA ASP A 7 9.14 -12.48 5.99
C ASP A 7 7.71 -11.92 6.05
N ALA A 8 6.93 -12.11 4.97
CA ALA A 8 5.52 -11.72 4.94
C ALA A 8 4.68 -12.50 5.97
N ARG A 9 4.90 -13.81 6.12
CA ARG A 9 4.23 -14.62 7.13
C ARG A 9 4.51 -14.11 8.54
N LEU A 10 5.77 -13.84 8.85
CA LEU A 10 6.18 -13.28 10.15
C LEU A 10 5.58 -11.89 10.39
N ALA A 11 5.57 -11.04 9.37
CA ALA A 11 4.96 -9.72 9.46
C ALA A 11 3.46 -9.79 9.76
N LEU A 12 2.73 -10.70 9.09
CA LEU A 12 1.29 -10.89 9.29
C LEU A 12 0.91 -11.38 10.69
N GLU A 13 1.83 -12.06 11.39
CA GLU A 13 1.60 -12.43 12.78
C GLU A 13 1.55 -11.23 13.74
N GLY A 14 2.27 -10.16 13.41
CA GLY A 14 2.43 -8.99 14.28
C GLY A 14 1.61 -7.77 13.85
N LEU A 15 1.29 -7.64 12.57
CA LEU A 15 0.57 -6.50 12.03
C LEU A 15 -0.95 -6.66 12.15
N PRO A 16 -1.69 -5.56 12.35
CA PRO A 16 -3.13 -5.58 12.15
C PRO A 16 -3.41 -5.72 10.66
N TRP A 17 -4.56 -6.30 10.34
CA TRP A 17 -5.03 -6.29 8.96
C TRP A 17 -5.24 -4.84 8.49
N GLU A 18 -5.91 -4.05 9.31
CA GLU A 18 -6.07 -2.62 9.14
C GLU A 18 -5.99 -1.90 10.49
N TYR A 19 -5.31 -0.76 10.53
CA TYR A 19 -5.21 0.04 11.74
C TYR A 19 -6.55 0.70 12.08
N GLY A 20 -6.93 0.64 13.35
CA GLY A 20 -8.18 1.23 13.84
C GLY A 20 -9.43 0.36 13.60
N ASP A 21 -9.30 -0.79 12.93
CA ASP A 21 -10.39 -1.74 12.79
C ASP A 21 -10.74 -2.37 14.14
N ALA A 22 -12.04 -2.41 14.48
CA ALA A 22 -12.51 -2.86 15.78
C ALA A 22 -12.26 -4.36 16.02
N ALA A 23 -12.43 -5.21 14.99
CA ALA A 23 -12.22 -6.64 15.10
C ALA A 23 -10.71 -6.96 15.24
N GLU A 24 -9.86 -6.27 14.50
CA GLU A 24 -8.43 -6.37 14.63
C GLU A 24 -7.93 -5.88 15.99
N MET A 25 -8.48 -4.80 16.50
CA MET A 25 -8.18 -4.30 17.85
C MET A 25 -8.53 -5.32 18.92
N GLN A 26 -9.67 -6.00 18.79
CA GLN A 26 -10.07 -7.07 19.73
C GLN A 26 -9.11 -8.26 19.64
N ARG A 27 -8.73 -8.69 18.43
CA ARG A 27 -7.77 -9.78 18.20
C ARG A 27 -6.41 -9.48 18.81
N LEU A 28 -5.88 -8.27 18.60
CA LEU A 28 -4.60 -7.85 19.10
C LEU A 28 -4.60 -7.62 20.62
N SER A 29 -5.69 -7.08 21.16
CA SER A 29 -5.87 -6.96 22.61
C SER A 29 -5.87 -8.33 23.30
N ALA A 30 -6.48 -9.33 22.72
CA ALA A 30 -6.45 -10.70 23.22
C ALA A 30 -5.02 -11.32 23.08
N LYS A 31 -4.36 -11.10 21.95
CA LYS A 31 -2.97 -11.58 21.72
C LYS A 31 -1.99 -10.97 22.73
N TYR A 32 -2.16 -9.72 23.08
CA TYR A 32 -1.31 -8.97 23.99
C TYR A 32 -1.99 -8.70 25.35
N ALA A 33 -2.80 -9.66 25.84
CA ALA A 33 -3.56 -9.51 27.08
C ALA A 33 -2.69 -9.18 28.32
N GLY A 34 -1.43 -9.61 28.34
CA GLY A 34 -0.47 -9.28 29.40
C GLY A 34 0.17 -7.90 29.29
N ALA A 35 -0.09 -7.15 28.21
CA ALA A 35 0.45 -5.82 28.02
C ALA A 35 -0.56 -4.74 28.49
N ASP A 36 -0.03 -3.52 28.68
CA ASP A 36 -0.86 -2.33 28.91
C ASP A 36 -1.77 -2.09 27.69
N GLN A 37 -3.07 -2.21 27.89
CA GLN A 37 -4.06 -2.09 26.80
C GLN A 37 -4.09 -0.67 26.19
N GLY A 38 -3.74 0.35 26.96
CA GLY A 38 -3.56 1.72 26.46
C GLY A 38 -2.42 1.81 25.45
N LYS A 39 -1.35 1.06 25.65
CA LYS A 39 -0.23 0.96 24.70
C LYS A 39 -0.65 0.17 23.45
N VAL A 40 -1.39 -0.93 23.61
CA VAL A 40 -1.92 -1.71 22.48
C VAL A 40 -2.79 -0.83 21.59
N THR A 41 -3.73 -0.09 22.18
CA THR A 41 -4.61 0.84 21.45
C THR A 41 -3.81 1.96 20.76
N ARG A 42 -2.79 2.47 21.41
CA ARG A 42 -1.94 3.52 20.83
C ARG A 42 -1.13 3.01 19.65
N VAL A 43 -0.64 1.77 19.69
CA VAL A 43 0.20 1.17 18.63
C VAL A 43 -0.62 0.71 17.43
N PHE A 44 -1.81 0.18 17.65
CA PHE A 44 -2.62 -0.46 16.59
C PHE A 44 -3.88 0.34 16.24
N GLY A 45 -4.11 1.46 16.89
CA GLY A 45 -5.30 2.29 16.67
C GLY A 45 -5.22 3.15 15.41
N ALA A 46 -6.24 3.96 15.21
CA ALA A 46 -6.46 4.79 14.02
C ALA A 46 -5.34 5.80 13.73
N ASN A 47 -4.54 6.17 14.73
CA ASN A 47 -3.41 7.09 14.55
C ASN A 47 -2.32 6.56 13.60
N PHE A 48 -2.36 5.27 13.28
CA PHE A 48 -1.41 4.63 12.38
C PHE A 48 -2.02 4.20 11.05
N ILE A 49 -3.24 4.65 10.74
CA ILE A 49 -3.84 4.49 9.40
C ILE A 49 -2.86 5.07 8.35
N GLY A 50 -2.68 4.32 7.26
CA GLY A 50 -1.72 4.66 6.20
C GLY A 50 -0.32 4.07 6.39
N ARG A 51 -0.04 3.43 7.52
CA ARG A 51 1.20 2.66 7.71
C ARG A 51 1.08 1.24 7.15
N MET A 52 2.23 0.56 7.08
CA MET A 52 2.30 -0.83 6.65
C MET A 52 1.37 -1.70 7.50
N SER A 53 0.43 -2.38 6.88
CA SER A 53 -0.59 -3.22 7.50
C SER A 53 -0.65 -4.58 6.82
N GLY A 54 -1.39 -5.51 7.37
CA GLY A 54 -1.52 -6.85 6.81
C GLY A 54 -2.03 -6.85 5.37
N LYS A 55 -3.01 -6.01 5.04
CA LYS A 55 -3.53 -5.88 3.67
C LYS A 55 -2.45 -5.42 2.67
N VAL A 56 -1.56 -4.54 3.10
CA VAL A 56 -0.45 -4.06 2.26
C VAL A 56 0.57 -5.19 2.04
N VAL A 57 0.91 -5.94 3.10
CA VAL A 57 1.82 -7.09 3.00
C VAL A 57 1.27 -8.14 2.04
N GLU A 58 -0.02 -8.50 2.14
CA GLU A 58 -0.66 -9.45 1.22
C GLU A 58 -0.68 -8.93 -0.23
N ALA A 59 -0.90 -7.64 -0.44
CA ALA A 59 -0.83 -7.03 -1.77
C ALA A 59 0.59 -7.11 -2.37
N PHE A 60 1.62 -6.90 -1.57
CA PHE A 60 3.00 -7.09 -2.00
C PHE A 60 3.31 -8.54 -2.35
N VAL A 61 2.81 -9.51 -1.57
CA VAL A 61 2.95 -10.95 -1.88
C VAL A 61 2.26 -11.27 -3.21
N ALA A 62 1.03 -10.78 -3.42
CA ALA A 62 0.29 -11.00 -4.67
C ALA A 62 1.05 -10.42 -5.88
N LYS A 63 1.57 -9.21 -5.76
CA LYS A 63 2.37 -8.57 -6.81
C LYS A 63 3.68 -9.32 -7.08
N ALA A 64 4.34 -9.82 -6.05
CA ALA A 64 5.56 -10.61 -6.18
C ALA A 64 5.29 -11.99 -6.80
N ASP A 65 4.18 -12.66 -6.43
CA ASP A 65 3.78 -13.92 -7.04
C ASP A 65 3.40 -13.75 -8.52
N LEU A 66 2.74 -12.66 -8.87
CA LEU A 66 2.43 -12.33 -10.27
C LEU A 66 3.72 -12.17 -11.11
N LEU A 67 4.70 -11.44 -10.59
CA LEU A 67 6.00 -11.30 -11.25
C LEU A 67 6.72 -12.64 -11.36
N ALA A 68 6.73 -13.43 -10.28
CA ALA A 68 7.41 -14.72 -10.22
C ALA A 68 6.79 -15.78 -11.13
N ALA A 69 5.48 -15.70 -11.39
CA ALA A 69 4.78 -16.57 -12.32
C ALA A 69 4.97 -16.19 -13.79
N SER A 70 5.55 -15.01 -14.07
CA SER A 70 5.82 -14.59 -15.44
C SER A 70 6.82 -15.51 -16.15
N PRO A 71 6.78 -15.62 -17.49
CA PRO A 71 7.68 -16.50 -18.24
C PRO A 71 9.17 -16.23 -18.00
N ALA A 72 9.52 -15.00 -17.60
CA ALA A 72 10.90 -14.64 -17.31
C ALA A 72 11.46 -15.26 -16.03
N TYR A 73 10.59 -15.62 -15.08
CA TYR A 73 11.01 -16.06 -13.74
C TYR A 73 10.39 -17.38 -13.27
N SER A 74 9.37 -17.89 -13.95
CA SER A 74 8.60 -19.07 -13.50
C SER A 74 9.47 -20.30 -13.29
N ASP A 75 10.43 -20.55 -14.16
CA ASP A 75 11.34 -21.72 -14.10
C ASP A 75 12.21 -21.71 -12.84
N GLN A 76 12.62 -20.53 -12.41
CA GLN A 76 13.50 -20.37 -11.23
C GLN A 76 12.71 -20.20 -9.92
N SER A 77 11.57 -19.57 -10.00
CA SER A 77 10.74 -19.26 -8.83
C SER A 77 9.92 -20.45 -8.35
N GLY A 78 9.53 -21.33 -9.27
CA GLY A 78 8.58 -22.42 -9.04
C GLY A 78 7.17 -21.93 -8.72
N VAL A 79 6.85 -20.66 -9.03
CA VAL A 79 5.51 -20.06 -8.84
C VAL A 79 4.76 -20.14 -10.15
N ASP A 80 3.58 -20.70 -10.12
CA ASP A 80 2.67 -20.80 -11.26
C ASP A 80 1.56 -19.71 -11.23
N TRP A 81 0.83 -19.59 -12.33
CA TRP A 81 -0.28 -18.65 -12.46
C TRP A 81 -1.42 -18.93 -11.47
N LYS A 82 -1.60 -20.19 -11.06
CA LYS A 82 -2.61 -20.58 -10.08
C LYS A 82 -2.25 -20.01 -8.71
N THR A 83 -0.99 -20.07 -8.32
CA THR A 83 -0.48 -19.48 -7.08
C THR A 83 -0.62 -17.96 -7.10
N ALA A 84 -0.25 -17.31 -8.20
CA ALA A 84 -0.41 -15.86 -8.34
C ALA A 84 -1.88 -15.43 -8.27
N ALA A 85 -2.76 -16.14 -8.94
CA ALA A 85 -4.21 -15.90 -8.88
C ALA A 85 -4.77 -16.08 -7.46
N ALA A 86 -4.34 -17.11 -6.74
CA ALA A 86 -4.76 -17.34 -5.36
C ALA A 86 -4.30 -16.22 -4.41
N SER A 87 -3.08 -15.74 -4.58
CA SER A 87 -2.57 -14.61 -3.79
C SER A 87 -3.33 -13.31 -4.08
N ALA A 88 -3.66 -13.03 -5.35
CA ALA A 88 -4.47 -11.88 -5.72
C ALA A 88 -5.92 -11.99 -5.21
N ALA A 89 -6.53 -13.18 -5.32
CA ALA A 89 -7.88 -13.43 -4.83
C ALA A 89 -7.99 -13.23 -3.31
N LYS A 90 -6.95 -13.52 -2.56
CA LYS A 90 -6.89 -13.30 -1.11
C LYS A 90 -7.09 -11.82 -0.78
N VAL A 91 -6.38 -10.95 -1.47
CA VAL A 91 -6.50 -9.49 -1.30
C VAL A 91 -7.88 -9.00 -1.75
N LEU A 92 -8.35 -9.45 -2.91
CA LEU A 92 -9.65 -9.08 -3.44
C LEU A 92 -10.80 -9.47 -2.52
N ASN A 93 -10.75 -10.68 -1.94
CA ASN A 93 -11.77 -11.15 -1.01
C ASN A 93 -11.89 -10.30 0.26
N HIS A 94 -10.77 -9.68 0.69
CA HIS A 94 -10.81 -8.80 1.87
C HIS A 94 -11.55 -7.49 1.64
N ILE A 95 -11.61 -7.01 0.42
CA ILE A 95 -12.40 -5.82 0.06
C ILE A 95 -13.84 -6.17 -0.34
N GLY A 96 -14.27 -7.42 -0.19
CA GLY A 96 -15.61 -7.86 -0.57
C GLY A 96 -15.72 -8.46 -1.96
N GLY A 97 -14.62 -8.86 -2.56
CA GLY A 97 -14.58 -9.40 -3.92
C GLY A 97 -14.78 -8.32 -4.97
N VAL A 98 -15.33 -8.72 -6.11
CA VAL A 98 -15.64 -7.79 -7.21
C VAL A 98 -16.69 -6.76 -6.81
N ASP A 99 -17.63 -7.14 -5.95
CA ASP A 99 -18.71 -6.25 -5.48
C ASP A 99 -18.19 -5.14 -4.54
N GLY A 100 -17.01 -5.32 -3.96
CA GLY A 100 -16.33 -4.32 -3.12
C GLY A 100 -15.49 -3.31 -3.90
N MET A 101 -15.38 -3.48 -5.22
CA MET A 101 -14.68 -2.52 -6.08
C MET A 101 -15.55 -1.28 -6.32
N ASP A 102 -14.90 -0.18 -6.68
CA ASP A 102 -15.60 1.07 -6.96
C ASP A 102 -16.55 0.89 -8.15
N PRO A 103 -17.85 1.17 -7.99
CA PRO A 103 -18.84 0.99 -9.07
C PRO A 103 -18.60 1.93 -10.26
N THR A 104 -17.88 3.02 -10.06
CA THR A 104 -17.47 3.93 -11.15
C THR A 104 -16.18 3.50 -11.82
N GLY A 105 -15.63 2.36 -11.42
CA GLY A 105 -14.35 1.85 -11.87
C GLY A 105 -13.20 2.76 -11.41
N TRP A 106 -12.28 3.05 -12.32
CA TRP A 106 -11.11 3.87 -12.02
C TRP A 106 -11.33 5.40 -12.16
N THR A 107 -12.56 5.86 -12.28
CA THR A 107 -12.90 7.29 -12.44
C THR A 107 -12.41 8.16 -11.29
N TRP A 108 -12.46 7.64 -10.08
CA TRP A 108 -11.90 8.33 -8.90
C TRP A 108 -10.40 8.62 -9.06
N TYR A 109 -9.66 7.76 -9.75
CA TYR A 109 -8.23 7.91 -9.97
C TYR A 109 -7.90 9.05 -10.96
N CYS A 110 -8.79 9.29 -11.91
CA CYS A 110 -8.61 10.29 -12.96
C CYS A 110 -9.31 11.62 -12.64
N ASN A 111 -10.20 11.63 -11.67
CA ASN A 111 -10.94 12.82 -11.27
C ASN A 111 -10.21 13.56 -10.15
N VAL A 112 -9.67 14.73 -10.44
CA VAL A 112 -8.94 15.55 -9.46
C VAL A 112 -9.82 15.90 -8.28
N ASP A 113 -11.10 16.22 -8.50
CA ASP A 113 -12.03 16.58 -7.44
C ASP A 113 -12.28 15.42 -6.48
N ASP A 114 -12.34 14.18 -6.97
CA ASP A 114 -12.50 12.99 -6.14
C ASP A 114 -11.22 12.66 -5.38
N ILE A 115 -10.06 12.79 -6.04
CA ILE A 115 -8.76 12.65 -5.37
C ILE A 115 -8.61 13.69 -4.26
N GLU A 116 -9.09 14.92 -4.49
CA GLU A 116 -9.03 16.00 -3.50
C GLU A 116 -9.93 15.76 -2.28
N LYS A 117 -11.02 15.03 -2.43
CA LYS A 117 -11.92 14.67 -1.34
C LYS A 117 -11.42 13.50 -0.47
N LEU A 118 -10.43 12.73 -0.96
CA LEU A 118 -9.88 11.62 -0.17
C LEU A 118 -9.26 12.15 1.12
N SER A 119 -9.79 11.71 2.25
CA SER A 119 -9.22 12.00 3.57
C SER A 119 -8.12 11.00 3.93
N PRO A 120 -7.28 11.28 4.93
CA PRO A 120 -6.32 10.30 5.42
C PRO A 120 -6.95 9.00 5.92
N THR A 121 -8.19 9.07 6.40
CA THR A 121 -8.92 7.96 7.02
C THR A 121 -9.97 7.34 6.11
N GLU A 122 -10.30 7.98 4.98
CA GLU A 122 -11.31 7.51 4.04
C GLU A 122 -10.70 7.36 2.65
N SER A 123 -10.78 6.18 2.12
CA SER A 123 -10.32 5.84 0.77
C SER A 123 -11.26 4.81 0.16
N PRO A 124 -11.43 4.78 -1.17
CA PRO A 124 -12.07 3.65 -1.83
C PRO A 124 -11.40 2.34 -1.40
N ALA A 125 -12.18 1.26 -1.29
CA ALA A 125 -11.70 -0.05 -0.84
C ALA A 125 -10.54 -0.61 -1.70
N GLU A 126 -10.49 -0.21 -2.95
CA GLU A 126 -9.41 -0.56 -3.89
C GLU A 126 -8.06 0.04 -3.54
N ILE A 127 -8.04 1.14 -2.78
CA ILE A 127 -6.78 1.75 -2.33
C ILE A 127 -6.29 1.02 -1.10
N LEU A 128 -5.39 0.08 -1.30
CA LEU A 128 -4.80 -0.70 -0.20
C LEU A 128 -3.76 0.11 0.57
N TRP A 129 -3.02 0.95 -0.12
CA TRP A 129 -2.03 1.83 0.49
C TRP A 129 -1.75 3.03 -0.41
N ARG A 130 -1.66 4.19 0.21
CA ARG A 130 -1.29 5.44 -0.46
C ARG A 130 -0.34 6.25 0.41
N GLY A 131 0.51 7.05 -0.21
CA GLY A 131 1.26 8.08 0.48
C GLY A 131 0.34 9.18 1.01
N GLU A 132 0.73 9.81 2.10
CA GLU A 132 0.04 11.00 2.57
C GLU A 132 0.14 12.11 1.52
N ARG A 133 -0.97 12.81 1.36
CA ARG A 133 -1.02 13.98 0.50
C ARG A 133 -0.39 15.15 1.25
N ALA A 134 0.71 15.66 0.73
CA ALA A 134 1.34 16.86 1.24
C ALA A 134 1.19 17.99 0.22
N LYS A 135 0.72 19.15 0.67
CA LYS A 135 0.85 20.39 -0.10
C LYS A 135 2.23 20.96 0.19
N SER A 136 3.09 20.92 -0.80
CA SER A 136 4.45 21.45 -0.67
C SER A 136 4.87 22.07 -2.00
N LEU A 137 5.46 23.24 -1.93
CA LEU A 137 6.07 23.92 -3.08
C LEU A 137 7.53 23.46 -3.30
N SER A 138 8.10 22.69 -2.38
CA SER A 138 9.52 22.32 -2.43
C SER A 138 9.91 21.56 -3.70
N LEU A 139 9.02 20.74 -4.25
CA LEU A 139 9.30 20.05 -5.50
C LEU A 139 9.34 21.02 -6.68
N GLU A 140 8.43 21.99 -6.72
CA GLU A 140 8.42 23.04 -7.73
C GLU A 140 9.65 23.92 -7.60
N GLU A 141 9.98 24.35 -6.38
CA GLU A 141 11.18 25.15 -6.10
C GLU A 141 12.46 24.42 -6.51
N ASP A 142 12.53 23.12 -6.33
CA ASP A 142 13.69 22.32 -6.74
C ASP A 142 13.79 22.14 -8.27
N ASN A 143 12.66 22.18 -8.99
CA ASN A 143 12.63 22.12 -10.45
C ASN A 143 12.93 23.46 -11.14
N PHE A 144 12.56 24.56 -10.53
CA PHE A 144 12.78 25.86 -11.16
C PHE A 144 14.23 26.35 -11.03
N PRO A 145 14.77 26.99 -12.05
CA PRO A 145 16.09 27.60 -11.97
C PRO A 145 16.09 28.82 -11.04
N PRO A 146 17.25 29.23 -10.50
CA PRO A 146 17.36 30.41 -9.63
C PRO A 146 16.80 31.69 -10.24
N THR A 147 16.84 31.81 -11.57
CA THR A 147 16.26 32.96 -12.30
C THR A 147 14.73 33.06 -12.18
N LEU A 148 14.09 31.97 -11.81
CA LEU A 148 12.64 31.88 -11.53
C LEU A 148 12.37 31.60 -10.04
N TYR A 149 13.28 32.04 -9.17
CA TYR A 149 13.21 31.89 -7.72
C TYR A 149 13.21 30.41 -7.22
N GLY A 150 13.69 29.49 -8.04
CA GLY A 150 13.85 28.09 -7.68
C GLY A 150 15.25 27.75 -7.19
N ASN A 151 15.43 26.51 -6.74
CA ASN A 151 16.70 26.00 -6.24
C ASN A 151 17.56 25.33 -7.33
N GLY A 152 16.99 24.98 -8.47
CA GLY A 152 17.67 24.33 -9.59
C GLY A 152 18.33 22.99 -9.22
N ARG A 153 17.73 22.24 -8.29
CA ARG A 153 18.31 20.98 -7.78
C ARG A 153 17.97 19.77 -8.63
N ILE A 154 16.85 19.82 -9.34
CA ILE A 154 16.39 18.73 -10.20
C ILE A 154 16.63 19.15 -11.63
N ASN A 155 17.56 18.45 -12.29
CA ASN A 155 17.91 18.70 -13.68
C ASN A 155 17.72 17.42 -14.50
N PRO A 156 17.24 17.53 -15.74
CA PRO A 156 17.16 16.39 -16.62
C PRO A 156 18.57 15.89 -16.97
N THR A 157 18.71 14.59 -17.21
CA THR A 157 19.96 14.04 -17.76
C THR A 157 20.13 14.50 -19.19
N GLN A 158 21.39 14.57 -19.68
CA GLN A 158 21.67 14.93 -21.07
C GLN A 158 20.93 14.02 -22.06
N ASN A 159 20.85 12.73 -21.78
CA ASN A 159 20.12 11.77 -22.63
C ASN A 159 18.61 12.07 -22.73
N LEU A 160 18.02 12.67 -21.70
CA LEU A 160 16.60 13.10 -21.75
C LEU A 160 16.44 14.41 -22.55
N VAL A 161 17.46 15.27 -22.54
CA VAL A 161 17.45 16.53 -23.30
C VAL A 161 17.65 16.27 -24.79
N ASP A 162 18.45 15.25 -25.13
CA ASP A 162 18.82 14.92 -26.52
C ASP A 162 17.80 13.97 -27.20
N ALA A 163 16.80 13.46 -26.47
CA ALA A 163 15.76 12.56 -26.97
C ALA A 163 14.58 13.31 -27.58
#